data_b629a135659c1b38689a0a5553a44d8a
#
_entry.id   b629a135659c1b38689a0a5553a44d8a
#
_cell.length_a   1.000
_cell.length_b   1.000
_cell.length_c   1.000
_cell.angle_alpha   90.00
_cell.angle_beta   90.00
_cell.angle_gamma   90.00
#
_symmetry.space_group_name_H-M   'P 1'
#
loop_
_entity.id
_entity.type
_entity.pdbx_description
1 polymer ?
#
loop_
_entity_poly.entity_id
_entity_poly.type
_entity_poly.pdbx_seq_one_letter_code
_entity_poly.pdbx_strand_id
1 'polypeptide(L)'
;MVNIGEKAAVAPRGLVTSIGFAALGKIFYAFEGNIHCTGATIKWLEQRLQMISSPDEAEELAATVKDNGGVYVVPAFAGLGAPWWQGDVKAAILGMTLGTGKPHV
;
A
#
# COMPACT_ATOMS: atom_id res chain seq x y z
N MET A 1 -0.16 -3.81 12.10
CA MET A 1 -0.53 -4.86 13.07
C MET A 1 -0.40 -4.33 14.49
N VAL A 2 -1.39 -4.58 15.36
CA VAL A 2 -1.39 -4.11 16.76
C VAL A 2 -1.67 -5.31 17.66
N ASN A 3 -0.78 -5.60 18.62
CA ASN A 3 -0.97 -6.68 19.60
C ASN A 3 -2.11 -6.32 20.56
N ILE A 4 -3.04 -7.26 20.78
CA ILE A 4 -4.19 -7.12 21.66
C ILE A 4 -4.17 -8.08 22.88
N GLY A 5 -3.04 -8.77 23.09
CA GLY A 5 -2.84 -9.67 24.22
C GLY A 5 -3.29 -11.09 23.96
N GLU A 6 -3.52 -11.84 25.05
CA GLU A 6 -3.79 -13.30 25.03
C GLU A 6 -5.26 -13.65 24.73
N LYS A 7 -6.15 -12.65 24.62
CA LYS A 7 -7.57 -12.88 24.32
C LYS A 7 -7.90 -12.42 22.91
N ALA A 8 -8.46 -13.31 22.09
CA ALA A 8 -9.01 -12.92 20.81
C ALA A 8 -10.19 -11.96 21.01
N ALA A 9 -10.26 -10.93 20.17
CA ALA A 9 -11.36 -9.98 20.13
C ALA A 9 -11.80 -9.77 18.68
N VAL A 10 -13.05 -9.37 18.48
CA VAL A 10 -13.54 -8.98 17.15
C VAL A 10 -12.84 -7.70 16.73
N ALA A 11 -12.22 -7.72 15.56
CA ALA A 11 -11.53 -6.55 15.03
C ALA A 11 -12.52 -5.41 14.74
N PRO A 12 -12.09 -4.14 14.91
CA PRO A 12 -12.84 -2.98 14.41
C PRO A 12 -13.10 -3.10 12.90
N ARG A 13 -14.13 -2.39 12.43
CA ARG A 13 -14.52 -2.40 11.01
C ARG A 13 -13.31 -2.14 10.10
N GLY A 14 -13.15 -2.99 9.11
CA GLY A 14 -12.10 -2.90 8.10
C GLY A 14 -10.77 -3.54 8.50
N LEU A 15 -10.64 -4.04 9.74
CA LEU A 15 -9.49 -4.82 10.19
C LEU A 15 -9.86 -6.30 10.33
N VAL A 16 -8.86 -7.15 10.49
CA VAL A 16 -9.01 -8.57 10.82
C VAL A 16 -8.30 -8.90 12.12
N THR A 17 -8.79 -9.94 12.81
CA THR A 17 -8.09 -10.52 13.95
C THR A 17 -7.24 -11.68 13.46
N SER A 18 -5.96 -11.67 13.79
CA SER A 18 -5.00 -12.72 13.45
C SER A 18 -4.21 -13.16 14.68
N ILE A 19 -3.52 -14.28 14.57
CA ILE A 19 -2.52 -14.69 15.56
C ILE A 19 -1.27 -13.85 15.29
N GLY A 20 -0.89 -13.01 16.26
CA GLY A 20 0.32 -12.20 16.18
C GLY A 20 1.58 -13.06 16.35
N PHE A 21 1.64 -13.83 17.42
CA PHE A 21 2.69 -14.82 17.68
C PHE A 21 2.27 -15.82 18.75
N ALA A 22 3.01 -16.93 18.85
CA ALA A 22 2.87 -17.90 19.91
C ALA A 22 4.25 -18.16 20.55
N ALA A 23 4.32 -18.08 21.87
CA ALA A 23 5.55 -18.30 22.61
C ALA A 23 5.24 -18.76 24.06
N LEU A 24 6.10 -19.59 24.62
CA LEU A 24 6.01 -20.06 26.02
C LEU A 24 4.65 -20.67 26.39
N GLY A 25 4.03 -21.40 25.43
CA GLY A 25 2.71 -22.02 25.62
C GLY A 25 1.53 -21.05 25.57
N LYS A 26 1.78 -19.78 25.19
CA LYS A 26 0.74 -18.74 25.06
C LYS A 26 0.59 -18.31 23.62
N ILE A 27 -0.64 -17.90 23.27
CA ILE A 27 -0.97 -17.31 21.95
C ILE A 27 -1.33 -15.84 22.18
N PHE A 28 -0.73 -14.96 21.37
CA PHE A 28 -1.03 -13.53 21.36
C PHE A 28 -1.72 -13.16 20.06
N TYR A 29 -2.79 -12.42 20.18
CA TYR A 29 -3.61 -11.97 19.05
C TYR A 29 -3.25 -10.55 18.64
N ALA A 30 -3.58 -10.22 17.41
CA ALA A 30 -3.35 -8.88 16.88
C ALA A 30 -4.51 -8.44 15.98
N PHE A 31 -4.77 -7.13 15.95
CA PHE A 31 -5.54 -6.53 14.86
C PHE A 31 -4.59 -6.21 13.71
N GLU A 32 -5.03 -6.52 12.51
CA GLU A 32 -4.25 -6.35 11.29
C GLU A 32 -5.05 -5.62 10.21
N GLY A 33 -4.41 -4.63 9.57
CA GLY A 33 -4.83 -4.05 8.32
C GLY A 33 -3.77 -4.37 7.26
N ASN A 34 -4.19 -4.85 6.11
CA ASN A 34 -3.28 -5.20 5.03
C ASN A 34 -3.49 -4.29 3.82
N ILE A 35 -2.41 -3.67 3.35
CA ILE A 35 -2.35 -2.95 2.08
C ILE A 35 -1.66 -3.87 1.08
N HIS A 36 -2.36 -4.25 0.00
CA HIS A 36 -1.90 -5.30 -0.90
C HIS A 36 -0.66 -4.91 -1.72
N CYS A 37 -0.55 -3.64 -2.14
CA CYS A 37 0.52 -3.18 -3.01
C CYS A 37 1.13 -1.89 -2.48
N THR A 38 2.39 -1.96 -2.03
CA THR A 38 3.23 -0.82 -1.64
C THR A 38 4.51 -0.86 -2.48
N GLY A 39 5.55 -1.54 -2.03
CA GLY A 39 6.79 -1.74 -2.79
C GLY A 39 6.60 -2.43 -4.16
N ALA A 40 5.53 -3.23 -4.30
CA ALA A 40 5.16 -3.80 -5.60
C ALA A 40 4.78 -2.73 -6.63
N THR A 41 4.22 -1.59 -6.20
CA THR A 41 3.92 -0.45 -7.06
C THR A 41 5.19 0.18 -7.64
N ILE A 42 6.20 0.38 -6.80
CA ILE A 42 7.51 0.92 -7.23
C ILE A 42 8.19 -0.04 -8.22
N LYS A 43 8.18 -1.36 -7.94
CA LYS A 43 8.69 -2.37 -8.87
C LYS A 43 7.93 -2.38 -10.21
N TRP A 44 6.64 -2.11 -10.18
CA TRP A 44 5.84 -2.01 -11.40
C TRP A 44 6.24 -0.79 -12.24
N LEU A 45 6.48 0.37 -11.63
CA LEU A 45 7.00 1.57 -12.30
C LEU A 45 8.36 1.30 -12.95
N GLU A 46 9.24 0.58 -12.27
CA GLU A 46 10.56 0.17 -12.77
C GLU A 46 10.45 -0.82 -13.92
N GLN A 47 9.82 -1.99 -13.67
CA GLN A 47 9.93 -3.15 -14.55
C GLN A 47 8.93 -3.16 -15.70
N ARG A 48 7.77 -2.55 -15.53
CA ARG A 48 6.70 -2.57 -16.53
C ARG A 48 6.55 -1.27 -17.28
N LEU A 49 6.56 -0.14 -16.58
CA LEU A 49 6.48 1.18 -17.22
C LEU A 49 7.83 1.77 -17.59
N GLN A 50 8.92 1.26 -17.01
CA GLN A 50 10.29 1.77 -17.21
C GLN A 50 10.38 3.29 -16.97
N MET A 51 9.61 3.76 -15.98
CA MET A 51 9.60 5.17 -15.60
C MET A 51 10.80 5.53 -14.73
N ILE A 52 11.33 4.56 -14.01
CA ILE A 52 12.51 4.65 -13.14
C ILE A 52 13.42 3.46 -13.42
N SER A 53 14.71 3.60 -13.13
CA SER A 53 15.72 2.54 -13.27
C SER A 53 16.02 1.81 -11.97
N SER A 54 15.65 2.41 -10.84
CA SER A 54 15.77 1.81 -9.50
C SER A 54 14.73 2.41 -8.55
N PRO A 55 14.43 1.74 -7.42
CA PRO A 55 13.58 2.31 -6.38
C PRO A 55 14.10 3.63 -5.80
N ASP A 56 15.42 3.80 -5.69
CA ASP A 56 16.06 5.01 -5.14
C ASP A 56 15.80 6.23 -6.05
N GLU A 57 15.79 6.02 -7.38
CA GLU A 57 15.45 7.07 -8.34
C GLU A 57 14.03 7.62 -8.13
N ALA A 58 13.09 6.82 -7.60
CA ALA A 58 11.74 7.31 -7.33
C ALA A 58 11.73 8.43 -6.28
N GLU A 59 12.52 8.30 -5.21
CA GLU A 59 12.67 9.33 -4.19
C GLU A 59 13.35 10.57 -4.74
N GLU A 60 14.43 10.40 -5.51
CA GLU A 60 15.14 11.50 -6.15
C GLU A 60 14.23 12.30 -7.09
N LEU A 61 13.46 11.62 -7.95
CA LEU A 61 12.50 12.25 -8.86
C LEU A 61 11.39 12.99 -8.09
N ALA A 62 10.79 12.36 -7.10
CA ALA A 62 9.75 12.97 -6.29
C ALA A 62 10.23 14.26 -5.60
N ALA A 63 11.51 14.32 -5.19
CA ALA A 63 12.11 15.50 -4.58
C ALA A 63 12.33 16.66 -5.58
N THR A 64 12.24 16.43 -6.89
CA THR A 64 12.44 17.49 -7.91
C THR A 64 11.22 18.38 -8.11
N VAL A 65 10.05 17.98 -7.62
CA VAL A 65 8.79 18.72 -7.76
C VAL A 65 8.28 19.21 -6.41
N LYS A 66 7.53 20.29 -6.43
CA LYS A 66 6.99 20.91 -5.21
C LYS A 66 5.86 20.08 -4.59
N ASP A 67 5.06 19.48 -5.43
CA ASP A 67 3.89 18.66 -5.06
C ASP A 67 3.59 17.65 -6.19
N ASN A 68 2.60 16.82 -5.99
CA ASN A 68 2.20 15.80 -6.96
C ASN A 68 1.39 16.32 -8.16
N GLY A 69 1.21 17.63 -8.30
CA GLY A 69 0.44 18.22 -9.38
C GLY A 69 -1.02 17.76 -9.47
N GLY A 70 -1.60 17.27 -8.36
CA GLY A 70 -2.94 16.69 -8.32
C GLY A 70 -3.03 15.25 -8.84
N VAL A 71 -1.91 14.58 -9.08
CA VAL A 71 -1.85 13.18 -9.54
C VAL A 71 -1.94 12.23 -8.34
N TYR A 72 -2.78 11.23 -8.43
CA TYR A 72 -2.93 10.18 -7.41
C TYR A 72 -2.87 8.81 -8.06
N VAL A 73 -2.05 7.93 -7.48
CA VAL A 73 -1.97 6.52 -7.86
C VAL A 73 -2.79 5.69 -6.87
N VAL A 74 -3.78 4.98 -7.37
CA VAL A 74 -4.53 3.97 -6.60
C VAL A 74 -3.91 2.61 -6.88
N PRO A 75 -3.09 2.03 -5.98
CA PRO A 75 -2.31 0.83 -6.27
C PRO A 75 -3.12 -0.46 -6.06
N ALA A 76 -4.32 -0.53 -6.61
CA ALA A 76 -5.22 -1.67 -6.48
C ALA A 76 -4.93 -2.78 -7.51
N PHE A 77 -3.65 -3.12 -7.74
CA PHE A 77 -3.24 -4.16 -8.69
C PHE A 77 -3.80 -5.54 -8.34
N ALA A 78 -3.99 -5.82 -7.05
CA ALA A 78 -4.59 -7.03 -6.51
C ALA A 78 -5.87 -6.71 -5.71
N GLY A 79 -6.62 -5.69 -6.13
CA GLY A 79 -7.73 -5.16 -5.36
C GLY A 79 -7.30 -4.29 -4.18
N LEU A 80 -8.27 -3.79 -3.44
CA LEU A 80 -8.07 -3.02 -2.20
C LEU A 80 -8.16 -3.95 -0.99
N GLY A 81 -7.17 -3.87 -0.11
CA GLY A 81 -7.17 -4.51 1.21
C GLY A 81 -7.93 -3.70 2.25
N ALA A 82 -7.44 -3.68 3.45
CA ALA A 82 -8.03 -2.91 4.54
C ALA A 82 -8.09 -1.40 4.21
N PRO A 83 -9.14 -0.69 4.61
CA PRO A 83 -10.36 -1.15 5.27
C PRO A 83 -11.47 -1.57 4.29
N TRP A 84 -11.23 -1.54 3.00
CA TRP A 84 -12.23 -1.64 1.93
C TRP A 84 -12.59 -3.08 1.57
N TRP A 85 -11.60 -3.97 1.53
CA TRP A 85 -11.72 -5.40 1.17
C TRP A 85 -12.47 -5.63 -0.15
N GLN A 86 -12.07 -4.89 -1.19
CA GLN A 86 -12.67 -4.96 -2.53
C GLN A 86 -11.68 -5.57 -3.53
N GLY A 87 -11.89 -6.83 -3.88
CA GLY A 87 -11.02 -7.58 -4.79
C GLY A 87 -11.17 -7.21 -6.27
N ASP A 88 -12.32 -6.67 -6.66
CA ASP A 88 -12.64 -6.43 -8.07
C ASP A 88 -12.16 -5.08 -8.61
N VAL A 89 -11.77 -4.15 -7.72
CA VAL A 89 -11.22 -2.86 -8.15
C VAL A 89 -9.85 -3.03 -8.77
N LYS A 90 -9.51 -2.13 -9.68
CA LYS A 90 -8.23 -2.11 -10.40
C LYS A 90 -7.43 -0.87 -10.06
N ALA A 91 -6.11 -0.98 -10.25
CA ALA A 91 -5.21 0.16 -10.13
C ALA A 91 -5.59 1.26 -11.12
N ALA A 92 -5.39 2.52 -10.72
CA ALA A 92 -5.65 3.68 -11.54
C ALA A 92 -4.67 4.80 -11.24
N ILE A 93 -4.42 5.65 -12.23
CA ILE A 93 -3.72 6.92 -12.07
C ILE A 93 -4.73 8.02 -12.43
N LEU A 94 -4.94 8.97 -11.54
CA LEU A 94 -5.96 10.02 -11.66
C LEU A 94 -5.32 11.40 -11.58
N GLY A 95 -5.99 12.41 -12.12
CA GLY A 95 -5.57 13.82 -12.00
C GLY A 95 -4.46 14.24 -12.96
N MET A 96 -4.12 13.45 -13.98
CA MET A 96 -3.10 13.77 -14.96
C MET A 96 -3.49 14.95 -15.85
N THR A 97 -2.53 15.81 -16.17
CA THR A 97 -2.64 16.90 -17.13
C THR A 97 -1.49 16.81 -18.14
N LEU A 98 -1.47 17.68 -19.14
CA LEU A 98 -0.33 17.77 -20.08
C LEU A 98 0.99 18.18 -19.40
N GLY A 99 0.93 18.80 -18.23
CA GLY A 99 2.10 19.12 -17.41
C GLY A 99 2.58 17.99 -16.49
N THR A 100 1.88 16.87 -16.45
CA THR A 100 2.26 15.72 -15.62
C THR A 100 3.46 15.02 -16.22
N GLY A 101 4.52 14.86 -15.43
CA GLY A 101 5.71 14.08 -15.77
C GLY A 101 5.98 12.97 -14.76
N LYS A 102 7.03 12.20 -14.99
CA LYS A 102 7.46 11.10 -14.09
C LYS A 102 7.50 11.47 -12.61
N PRO A 103 8.00 12.66 -12.21
CA PRO A 103 8.10 13.05 -10.81
C PRO A 103 6.75 13.18 -10.09
N HIS A 104 5.63 13.28 -10.81
CA HIS A 104 4.30 13.48 -10.25
C HIS A 104 3.56 12.16 -10.00
N VAL A 105 4.06 11.03 -10.53
CA VAL A 105 3.51 9.69 -10.41
C VAL A 105 4.24 8.89 -9.34
#